data_10e16e971d1403abf67439141503f6bb
#
_entry.id   10e16e971d1403abf67439141503f6bb
#
_cell.length_a   1.000
_cell.length_b   1.000
_cell.length_c   1.000
_cell.angle_alpha   90.00
_cell.angle_beta   90.00
_cell.angle_gamma   90.00
#
_symmetry.space_group_name_H-M   'P 1'
#
loop_
_entity.id
_entity.type
_entity.pdbx_description
1 polymer ?
#
loop_
_entity_poly.entity_id
_entity_poly.type
_entity_poly.pdbx_seq_one_letter_code
_entity_poly.pdbx_strand_id
1 'polypeptide(L)'
;MKKEQFYPLGIFLAAMLGGLVRYLISKWLPTSPAFPWGTLVVNYLGIFCLVYLVKGYLVYKESSKGLILALGTGFCGGLTTFSSLMLDTVKLLDTGSYPSLIIYLVLSIGGGLLLAYCLGRKKW
;
A
#
# COMPACT_ATOMS: atom_id res chain seq x y z
N MET A 1 19.44 -0.13 -27.71
CA MET A 1 19.45 -0.27 -26.27
C MET A 1 18.04 -0.48 -25.76
N LYS A 2 17.89 -1.44 -24.87
CA LYS A 2 16.56 -1.83 -24.41
C LYS A 2 16.20 -1.08 -23.13
N LYS A 3 15.14 -0.28 -23.18
CA LYS A 3 14.66 0.47 -22.03
C LYS A 3 14.34 -0.45 -20.86
N GLU A 4 13.98 -1.70 -21.15
CA GLU A 4 13.61 -2.67 -20.14
C GLU A 4 14.73 -2.99 -19.16
N GLN A 5 15.99 -2.77 -19.57
CA GLN A 5 17.13 -2.98 -18.68
C GLN A 5 17.11 -2.05 -17.47
N PHE A 6 16.45 -0.90 -17.60
CA PHE A 6 16.39 0.11 -16.54
C PHE A 6 15.12 0.01 -15.69
N TYR A 7 14.18 -0.85 -16.06
CA TYR A 7 12.94 -1.00 -15.27
C TYR A 7 13.23 -1.40 -13.83
N PRO A 8 14.09 -2.38 -13.56
CA PRO A 8 14.40 -2.73 -12.17
C PRO A 8 14.95 -1.57 -11.35
N LEU A 9 15.79 -0.73 -11.96
CA LEU A 9 16.34 0.44 -11.27
C LEU A 9 15.23 1.43 -10.93
N GLY A 10 14.33 1.69 -11.87
CA GLY A 10 13.18 2.57 -11.62
C GLY A 10 12.27 2.05 -10.52
N ILE A 11 12.00 0.75 -10.54
CA ILE A 11 11.20 0.09 -9.52
C ILE A 11 11.88 0.22 -8.15
N PHE A 12 13.19 -0.01 -8.10
CA PHE A 12 13.96 0.08 -6.87
C PHE A 12 13.91 1.49 -6.27
N LEU A 13 14.16 2.51 -7.09
CA LEU A 13 14.15 3.90 -6.62
C LEU A 13 12.75 4.31 -6.17
N ALA A 14 11.72 3.91 -6.91
CA ALA A 14 10.35 4.21 -6.53
C ALA A 14 9.95 3.50 -5.24
N ALA A 15 10.43 2.27 -5.02
CA ALA A 15 10.18 1.54 -3.80
C ALA A 15 10.84 2.22 -2.60
N MET A 16 12.03 2.79 -2.79
CA MET A 16 12.68 3.56 -1.74
C MET A 16 11.83 4.77 -1.34
N LEU A 17 11.27 5.48 -2.32
CA LEU A 17 10.38 6.60 -2.06
C LEU A 17 9.11 6.14 -1.34
N GLY A 18 8.52 5.04 -1.78
CA GLY A 18 7.34 4.48 -1.12
C GLY A 18 7.61 4.12 0.33
N GLY A 19 8.74 3.47 0.59
CA GLY A 19 9.16 3.12 1.94
C GLY A 19 9.40 4.35 2.81
N LEU A 20 9.99 5.40 2.24
CA LEU A 20 10.21 6.65 2.94
C LEU A 20 8.87 7.32 3.31
N VAL A 21 7.93 7.37 2.37
CA VAL A 21 6.61 7.93 2.62
C VAL A 21 5.91 7.14 3.73
N ARG A 22 6.00 5.80 3.67
CA ARG A 22 5.43 4.94 4.71
C ARG A 22 6.01 5.26 6.08
N TYR A 23 7.34 5.42 6.15
CA TYR A 23 8.00 5.76 7.39
C TYR A 23 7.51 7.09 7.95
N LEU A 24 7.41 8.12 7.10
CA LEU A 24 6.97 9.44 7.51
C LEU A 24 5.52 9.42 8.00
N ILE A 25 4.65 8.69 7.31
CA ILE A 25 3.26 8.56 7.72
C ILE A 25 3.17 7.84 9.07
N SER A 26 3.93 6.78 9.25
CA SER A 26 3.96 6.04 10.50
C SER A 26 4.44 6.90 11.67
N LYS A 27 5.36 7.81 11.39
CA LYS A 27 5.89 8.70 12.41
C LYS A 27 4.87 9.79 12.81
N TRP A 28 4.06 10.23 11.86
CA TRP A 28 3.09 11.30 12.11
C TRP A 28 1.79 10.81 12.73
N LEU A 29 1.39 9.58 12.44
CA LEU A 29 0.17 9.05 13.00
C LEU A 29 0.40 8.56 14.42
N PRO A 30 -0.53 8.84 15.35
CA PRO A 30 -0.39 8.35 16.72
C PRO A 30 -0.43 6.82 16.72
N THR A 31 0.62 6.23 17.30
CA THR A 31 0.64 4.79 17.51
C THR A 31 -0.12 4.51 18.79
N SER A 32 -1.38 4.17 18.64
CA SER A 32 -2.16 3.69 19.77
C SER A 32 -1.79 2.22 20.02
N PRO A 33 -1.45 1.85 21.25
CA PRO A 33 -1.23 0.43 21.54
C PRO A 33 -2.47 -0.41 21.27
N ALA A 34 -3.64 0.23 21.22
CA ALA A 34 -4.92 -0.46 21.03
C ALA A 34 -5.25 -0.70 19.57
N PHE A 35 -4.66 0.08 18.63
CA PHE A 35 -5.01 -0.06 17.21
C PHE A 35 -3.89 0.49 16.33
N PRO A 36 -3.39 -0.30 15.36
CA PRO A 36 -2.28 0.12 14.48
C PRO A 36 -2.77 0.93 13.28
N TRP A 37 -3.11 2.19 13.50
CA TRP A 37 -3.64 3.06 12.45
C TRP A 37 -2.66 3.29 11.31
N GLY A 38 -1.36 3.39 11.62
CA GLY A 38 -0.35 3.70 10.61
C GLY A 38 -0.31 2.69 9.47
N THR A 39 -0.27 1.39 9.81
CA THR A 39 -0.24 0.32 8.81
C THR A 39 -1.52 0.32 7.98
N LEU A 40 -2.67 0.51 8.63
CA LEU A 40 -3.94 0.52 7.93
C LEU A 40 -4.00 1.66 6.90
N VAL A 41 -3.58 2.86 7.31
CA VAL A 41 -3.61 4.04 6.44
C VAL A 41 -2.66 3.86 5.25
N VAL A 42 -1.41 3.42 5.48
CA VAL A 42 -0.47 3.27 4.36
C VAL A 42 -0.91 2.19 3.39
N ASN A 43 -1.51 1.11 3.89
CA ASN A 43 -2.00 0.05 3.00
C ASN A 43 -3.19 0.54 2.18
N TYR A 44 -4.10 1.30 2.77
CA TYR A 44 -5.22 1.89 2.02
C TYR A 44 -4.74 2.90 0.99
N LEU A 45 -3.77 3.74 1.34
CA LEU A 45 -3.19 4.69 0.40
C LEU A 45 -2.52 3.96 -0.77
N GLY A 46 -1.81 2.86 -0.48
CA GLY A 46 -1.19 2.06 -1.53
C GLY A 46 -2.21 1.44 -2.47
N ILE A 47 -3.31 0.93 -1.92
CA ILE A 47 -4.39 0.37 -2.74
C ILE A 47 -5.00 1.45 -3.63
N PHE A 48 -5.28 2.62 -3.07
CA PHE A 48 -5.82 3.74 -3.83
C PHE A 48 -4.88 4.12 -4.97
N CYS A 49 -3.59 4.30 -4.67
CA CYS A 49 -2.61 4.66 -5.68
C CYS A 49 -2.49 3.59 -6.77
N LEU A 50 -2.44 2.32 -6.37
CA LEU A 50 -2.28 1.24 -7.33
C LEU A 50 -3.51 1.09 -8.23
N VAL A 51 -4.68 0.99 -7.65
CA VAL A 51 -5.88 0.68 -8.42
C VAL A 51 -6.40 1.90 -9.18
N TYR A 52 -6.48 3.05 -8.52
CA TYR A 52 -7.07 4.23 -9.11
C TYR A 52 -6.08 4.97 -10.02
N LEU A 53 -4.89 5.31 -9.48
CA LEU A 53 -3.95 6.13 -10.21
C LEU A 53 -3.15 5.34 -11.23
N VAL A 54 -2.55 4.23 -10.82
CA VAL A 54 -1.65 3.48 -11.71
C VAL A 54 -2.44 2.68 -12.73
N LYS A 55 -3.26 1.73 -12.26
CA LYS A 55 -3.99 0.85 -13.17
C LYS A 55 -5.16 1.53 -13.87
N GLY A 56 -5.73 2.55 -13.22
CA GLY A 56 -6.79 3.33 -13.84
C GLY A 56 -6.23 4.45 -14.71
N TYR A 57 -5.74 5.52 -14.09
CA TYR A 57 -5.36 6.75 -14.79
C TYR A 57 -4.16 6.58 -15.72
N LEU A 58 -3.07 6.01 -15.22
CA LEU A 58 -1.85 5.89 -16.03
C LEU A 58 -2.03 4.95 -17.21
N VAL A 59 -2.74 3.85 -17.02
CA VAL A 59 -3.03 2.93 -18.12
C VAL A 59 -3.97 3.60 -19.11
N TYR A 60 -4.97 4.32 -18.63
CA TYR A 60 -5.88 5.07 -19.50
C TYR A 60 -5.12 6.09 -20.36
N LYS A 61 -4.15 6.78 -19.79
CA LYS A 61 -3.34 7.77 -20.50
C LYS A 61 -2.23 7.14 -21.35
N GLU A 62 -2.16 5.83 -21.39
CA GLU A 62 -1.15 5.10 -22.16
C GLU A 62 0.27 5.51 -21.75
N SER A 63 0.48 5.68 -20.45
CA SER A 63 1.80 6.02 -19.90
C SER A 63 2.81 4.92 -20.21
N SER A 64 4.10 5.26 -20.17
CA SER A 64 5.14 4.28 -20.46
C SER A 64 5.10 3.11 -19.48
N LYS A 65 5.47 1.93 -19.98
CA LYS A 65 5.50 0.73 -19.14
C LYS A 65 6.45 0.90 -17.95
N GLY A 66 7.56 1.58 -18.15
CA GLY A 66 8.51 1.83 -17.08
C GLY A 66 7.90 2.67 -15.96
N LEU A 67 7.13 3.70 -16.30
CA LEU A 67 6.48 4.54 -15.31
C LEU A 67 5.42 3.75 -14.55
N ILE A 68 4.62 2.97 -15.26
CA ILE A 68 3.57 2.15 -14.64
C ILE A 68 4.19 1.14 -13.68
N LEU A 69 5.27 0.48 -14.08
CA LEU A 69 5.96 -0.49 -13.21
C LEU A 69 6.60 0.21 -12.00
N ALA A 70 7.25 1.36 -12.23
CA ALA A 70 7.92 2.08 -11.15
C ALA A 70 6.91 2.52 -10.09
N LEU A 71 5.79 3.10 -10.49
CA LEU A 71 4.79 3.58 -9.55
C LEU A 71 3.94 2.44 -8.96
N GLY A 72 3.57 1.46 -9.77
CA GLY A 72 2.74 0.36 -9.30
C GLY A 72 3.51 -0.62 -8.43
N THR A 73 4.47 -1.32 -9.04
CA THR A 73 5.25 -2.33 -8.33
C THR A 73 6.22 -1.69 -7.34
N GLY A 74 6.85 -0.58 -7.74
CA GLY A 74 7.85 0.08 -6.91
C GLY A 74 7.23 0.91 -5.80
N PHE A 75 6.67 2.07 -6.13
CA PHE A 75 6.19 3.01 -5.12
C PHE A 75 5.09 2.42 -4.25
N CYS A 76 4.05 1.87 -4.86
CA CYS A 76 2.94 1.29 -4.10
C CYS A 76 3.40 0.06 -3.30
N GLY A 77 4.30 -0.74 -3.88
CA GLY A 77 4.87 -1.89 -3.18
C GLY A 77 5.70 -1.50 -1.97
N GLY A 78 6.46 -0.41 -2.08
CA GLY A 78 7.24 0.10 -0.95
C GLY A 78 6.37 0.80 0.09
N LEU A 79 5.28 1.43 -0.35
CA LEU A 79 4.37 2.14 0.55
C LEU A 79 3.55 1.18 1.40
N THR A 80 3.06 0.09 0.81
CA THR A 80 2.26 -0.91 1.52
C THR A 80 3.16 -1.91 2.24
N THR A 81 2.61 -2.61 3.24
CA THR A 81 3.40 -3.58 3.97
C THR A 81 2.53 -4.70 4.53
N PHE A 82 2.91 -5.93 4.21
CA PHE A 82 2.29 -7.12 4.78
C PHE A 82 2.99 -7.53 6.08
N SER A 83 4.30 -7.32 6.16
CA SER A 83 5.06 -7.70 7.35
C SER A 83 4.64 -6.88 8.57
N SER A 84 4.38 -5.59 8.41
CA SER A 84 3.88 -4.76 9.52
C SER A 84 2.48 -5.19 9.91
N LEU A 85 1.65 -5.61 8.96
CA LEU A 85 0.32 -6.14 9.25
C LEU A 85 0.43 -7.39 10.14
N MET A 86 1.33 -8.30 9.81
CA MET A 86 1.54 -9.51 10.59
C MET A 86 2.09 -9.19 11.99
N LEU A 87 3.06 -8.28 12.07
CA LEU A 87 3.64 -7.89 13.35
C LEU A 87 2.59 -7.24 14.25
N ASP A 88 1.77 -6.35 13.70
CA ASP A 88 0.69 -5.70 14.44
C ASP A 88 -0.33 -6.73 14.94
N THR A 89 -0.64 -7.72 14.10
CA THR A 89 -1.54 -8.81 14.45
C THR A 89 -1.00 -9.58 15.65
N VAL A 90 0.29 -9.92 15.64
CA VAL A 90 0.92 -10.63 16.75
C VAL A 90 0.88 -9.78 18.03
N LYS A 91 1.18 -8.49 17.92
CA LYS A 91 1.13 -7.59 19.07
C LYS A 91 -0.27 -7.49 19.68
N LEU A 92 -1.28 -7.39 18.86
CA LEU A 92 -2.67 -7.34 19.34
C LEU A 92 -3.07 -8.66 20.00
N LEU A 93 -2.60 -9.76 19.45
CA LEU A 93 -2.87 -11.08 20.01
C LEU A 93 -2.18 -11.23 21.37
N ASP A 94 -0.91 -10.83 21.48
CA ASP A 94 -0.14 -10.94 22.71
C ASP A 94 -0.70 -10.08 23.83
N THR A 95 -1.23 -8.89 23.50
CA THR A 95 -1.81 -8.00 24.50
C THR A 95 -3.25 -8.37 24.86
N GLY A 96 -3.80 -9.39 24.21
CA GLY A 96 -5.19 -9.80 24.47
C GLY A 96 -6.25 -8.86 23.94
N SER A 97 -5.89 -7.95 23.04
CA SER A 97 -6.80 -6.97 22.44
C SER A 97 -7.60 -7.62 21.31
N TYR A 98 -8.37 -8.65 21.62
CA TYR A 98 -9.08 -9.42 20.60
C TYR A 98 -10.11 -8.63 19.80
N PRO A 99 -10.93 -7.76 20.39
CA PRO A 99 -11.85 -6.94 19.59
C PRO A 99 -11.10 -6.06 18.59
N SER A 100 -10.01 -5.41 19.02
CA SER A 100 -9.18 -4.59 18.13
C SER A 100 -8.55 -5.44 17.04
N LEU A 101 -8.09 -6.64 17.38
CA LEU A 101 -7.50 -7.58 16.43
C LEU A 101 -8.49 -7.93 15.32
N ILE A 102 -9.71 -8.29 15.68
CA ILE A 102 -10.73 -8.67 14.71
C ILE A 102 -11.08 -7.49 13.81
N ILE A 103 -11.29 -6.31 14.40
CA ILE A 103 -11.60 -5.10 13.64
C ILE A 103 -10.46 -4.75 12.69
N TYR A 104 -9.23 -4.83 13.17
CA TYR A 104 -8.04 -4.51 12.37
C TYR A 104 -7.92 -5.44 11.17
N LEU A 105 -8.07 -6.75 11.37
CA LEU A 105 -7.97 -7.72 10.28
C LEU A 105 -9.12 -7.57 9.29
N VAL A 106 -10.34 -7.34 9.78
CA VAL A 106 -11.50 -7.14 8.90
C VAL A 106 -11.32 -5.87 8.07
N LEU A 107 -10.88 -4.78 8.68
CA LEU A 107 -10.65 -3.53 7.95
C LEU A 107 -9.48 -3.65 6.98
N SER A 108 -8.40 -4.34 7.37
CA SER A 108 -7.23 -4.46 6.50
C SER A 108 -7.52 -5.33 5.29
N ILE A 109 -8.08 -6.50 5.49
CA ILE A 109 -8.31 -7.46 4.40
C ILE A 109 -9.62 -7.17 3.69
N GLY A 110 -10.73 -7.14 4.43
CA GLY A 110 -12.04 -6.93 3.85
C GLY A 110 -12.20 -5.53 3.30
N GLY A 111 -11.82 -4.52 4.08
CA GLY A 111 -11.88 -3.12 3.66
C GLY A 111 -10.96 -2.84 2.48
N GLY A 112 -9.75 -3.41 2.50
CA GLY A 112 -8.82 -3.27 1.39
C GLY A 112 -9.34 -3.87 0.10
N LEU A 113 -9.90 -5.07 0.18
CA LEU A 113 -10.48 -5.72 -0.99
C LEU A 113 -11.69 -4.95 -1.51
N LEU A 114 -12.54 -4.46 -0.61
CA LEU A 114 -13.69 -3.66 -1.00
C LEU A 114 -13.27 -2.36 -1.67
N LEU A 115 -12.28 -1.69 -1.11
CA LEU A 115 -11.74 -0.46 -1.69
C LEU A 115 -11.18 -0.72 -3.08
N ALA A 116 -10.40 -1.78 -3.25
CA ALA A 116 -9.83 -2.14 -4.55
C ALA A 116 -10.94 -2.45 -5.56
N TYR A 117 -11.97 -3.15 -5.13
CA TYR A 117 -13.11 -3.46 -5.99
C TYR A 117 -13.84 -2.20 -6.43
N CYS A 118 -14.15 -1.32 -5.49
CA CYS A 118 -14.87 -0.08 -5.81
C CYS A 118 -14.07 0.84 -6.72
N LEU A 119 -12.79 0.98 -6.47
CA LEU A 119 -11.92 1.81 -7.31
C LEU A 119 -11.70 1.18 -8.68
N GLY A 120 -11.59 -0.15 -8.73
CA GLY A 120 -11.38 -0.87 -9.99
C GLY A 120 -12.61 -0.87 -10.89
N ARG A 121 -13.79 -0.58 -10.35
CA ARG A 121 -15.00 -0.50 -11.17
C ARG A 121 -15.06 0.75 -12.02
N LYS A 122 -14.30 1.78 -11.67
CA LYS A 122 -14.32 3.01 -12.42
C LYS A 122 -13.77 2.77 -13.82
N LYS A 123 -14.52 3.19 -14.83
CA LYS A 123 -14.09 3.11 -16.24
C LYS A 123 -13.58 4.46 -16.67
N TRP A 124 -12.42 4.44 -17.30
CA TRP A 124 -11.78 5.64 -17.83
C TRP A 124 -12.07 5.88 -19.31
#